data_4d7a078aee1b8a01f9c30ea2fa57e6e5
#
_entry.id   4d7a078aee1b8a01f9c30ea2fa57e6e5
#
_cell.length_a   1.000
_cell.length_b   1.000
_cell.length_c   1.000
_cell.angle_alpha   90.00
_cell.angle_beta   90.00
_cell.angle_gamma   90.00
#
_symmetry.space_group_name_H-M   'P 1'
#
loop_
_entity.id
_entity.type
_entity.pdbx_description
1 polymer ?
#
loop_
_entity_poly.entity_id
_entity_poly.type
_entity_poly.pdbx_seq_one_letter_code
_entity_poly.pdbx_strand_id
1 'polypeptide(L)'
;TSDSGEKTSSVNSYYTDAILNQLKKDIMAKEDCGEEQALNTIYNGGLRIYAAVDPYLQSQMETMMLNADDQYFPACWREVAENEVASGEGEPLYNEDGSRKTDSNGTPMVRVRIQAAAVTMDYSGRVLAVGGGIGEKTADLVLNRAIDSPRQTGSSAKPIAAYCLALENQAINFSSLIPDPPFYTAEDEKVPNETYVRRQGWNVNN
;
A
#
# COMPACT_ATOMS: atom_id res chain seq x y z
N THR A 1 -33.60 -14.97 -32.49
CA THR A 1 -32.39 -14.16 -32.50
C THR A 1 -31.74 -14.28 -31.14
N SER A 2 -30.75 -15.17 -31.06
CA SER A 2 -29.93 -15.41 -29.90
C SER A 2 -28.95 -14.26 -29.76
N ASP A 3 -29.15 -13.40 -28.78
CA ASP A 3 -28.18 -12.41 -28.35
C ASP A 3 -27.06 -13.14 -27.58
N SER A 4 -25.98 -13.45 -28.28
CA SER A 4 -24.76 -13.93 -27.69
C SER A 4 -24.00 -12.73 -27.13
N GLY A 5 -24.42 -12.24 -25.96
CA GLY A 5 -23.66 -11.27 -25.21
C GLY A 5 -22.29 -11.87 -24.88
N GLU A 6 -21.25 -11.41 -25.55
CA GLU A 6 -19.86 -11.59 -25.12
C GLU A 6 -19.76 -11.12 -23.68
N LYS A 7 -19.62 -12.08 -22.75
CA LYS A 7 -19.15 -11.77 -21.41
C LYS A 7 -17.71 -11.31 -21.53
N THR A 8 -17.49 -10.01 -21.70
CA THR A 8 -16.21 -9.41 -21.35
C THR A 8 -15.99 -9.70 -19.88
N SER A 9 -15.10 -10.64 -19.55
CA SER A 9 -14.70 -10.89 -18.17
C SER A 9 -13.97 -9.64 -17.68
N SER A 10 -14.71 -8.78 -16.98
CA SER A 10 -14.11 -7.63 -16.33
C SER A 10 -13.19 -8.14 -15.22
N VAL A 11 -11.95 -7.64 -15.17
CA VAL A 11 -11.01 -7.92 -14.09
C VAL A 11 -11.63 -7.45 -12.76
N ASN A 12 -11.58 -8.29 -11.73
CA ASN A 12 -12.08 -7.96 -10.41
C ASN A 12 -11.32 -6.78 -9.79
N SER A 13 -11.99 -6.02 -8.94
CA SER A 13 -11.33 -5.01 -8.10
C SER A 13 -10.37 -5.67 -7.09
N TYR A 14 -9.40 -4.91 -6.58
CA TYR A 14 -8.57 -5.36 -5.45
C TYR A 14 -9.40 -5.71 -4.22
N TYR A 15 -10.52 -5.01 -4.02
CA TYR A 15 -11.46 -5.29 -2.94
C TYR A 15 -12.13 -6.65 -3.13
N THR A 16 -12.64 -6.94 -4.32
CA THR A 16 -13.27 -8.22 -4.64
C THR A 16 -12.31 -9.39 -4.46
N ASP A 17 -11.08 -9.26 -4.97
CA ASP A 17 -10.05 -10.29 -4.79
C ASP A 17 -9.71 -10.53 -3.31
N ALA A 18 -9.65 -9.46 -2.50
CA ALA A 18 -9.41 -9.57 -1.06
C ALA A 18 -10.50 -10.36 -0.36
N ILE A 19 -11.78 -10.10 -0.70
CA ILE A 19 -12.92 -10.86 -0.15
C ILE A 19 -12.86 -12.32 -0.57
N LEU A 20 -12.61 -12.60 -1.84
CA LEU A 20 -12.55 -13.98 -2.35
C LEU A 20 -11.41 -14.75 -1.67
N ASN A 21 -10.25 -14.14 -1.50
CA ASN A 21 -9.13 -14.74 -0.78
C ASN A 21 -9.43 -15.00 0.70
N GLN A 22 -10.09 -14.04 1.38
CA GLN A 22 -10.47 -14.23 2.78
C GLN A 22 -11.52 -15.32 2.92
N LEU A 23 -12.56 -15.29 2.09
CA LEU A 23 -13.63 -16.28 2.10
C LEU A 23 -13.09 -17.69 1.82
N LYS A 24 -12.15 -17.83 0.88
CA LYS A 24 -11.47 -19.10 0.62
C LYS A 24 -10.79 -19.64 1.87
N LYS A 25 -10.01 -18.81 2.58
CA LYS A 25 -9.34 -19.17 3.82
C LYS A 25 -10.35 -19.57 4.92
N ASP A 26 -11.44 -18.83 5.05
CA ASP A 26 -12.46 -19.07 6.07
C ASP A 26 -13.20 -20.40 5.81
N ILE A 27 -13.54 -20.72 4.56
CA ILE A 27 -14.17 -21.98 4.18
C ILE A 27 -13.20 -23.14 4.42
N MET A 28 -11.95 -23.03 3.98
CA MET A 28 -10.93 -24.05 4.21
C MET A 28 -10.79 -24.37 5.70
N ALA A 29 -10.72 -23.34 6.54
CA ALA A 29 -10.59 -23.48 7.99
C ALA A 29 -11.84 -24.05 8.66
N LYS A 30 -13.04 -23.67 8.18
CA LYS A 30 -14.31 -24.08 8.76
C LYS A 30 -14.73 -25.51 8.38
N GLU A 31 -14.49 -25.86 7.12
CA GLU A 31 -14.90 -27.14 6.54
C GLU A 31 -13.79 -28.18 6.52
N ASP A 32 -12.58 -27.80 7.00
CA ASP A 32 -11.37 -28.63 6.97
C ASP A 32 -11.13 -29.24 5.57
N CYS A 33 -11.21 -28.38 4.55
CA CYS A 33 -11.17 -28.79 3.15
C CYS A 33 -9.99 -28.18 2.38
N GLY A 34 -9.70 -28.73 1.21
CA GLY A 34 -8.67 -28.19 0.31
C GLY A 34 -9.16 -26.97 -0.47
N GLU A 35 -8.18 -26.30 -1.13
CA GLU A 35 -8.44 -25.07 -1.90
C GLU A 35 -9.47 -25.27 -3.03
N GLU A 36 -9.36 -26.37 -3.76
CA GLU A 36 -10.28 -26.69 -4.87
C GLU A 36 -11.73 -26.80 -4.39
N GLN A 37 -11.95 -27.46 -3.25
CA GLN A 37 -13.28 -27.61 -2.67
C GLN A 37 -13.83 -26.27 -2.16
N ALA A 38 -12.98 -25.44 -1.53
CA ALA A 38 -13.35 -24.10 -1.09
C ALA A 38 -13.75 -23.21 -2.28
N LEU A 39 -13.00 -23.23 -3.37
CA LEU A 39 -13.34 -22.50 -4.60
C LEU A 39 -14.64 -23.00 -5.21
N ASN A 40 -14.86 -24.32 -5.24
CA ASN A 40 -16.14 -24.87 -5.72
C ASN A 40 -17.31 -24.39 -4.85
N THR A 41 -17.16 -24.35 -3.55
CA THR A 41 -18.18 -23.80 -2.63
C THR A 41 -18.44 -22.31 -2.92
N ILE A 42 -17.40 -21.52 -3.17
CA ILE A 42 -17.54 -20.09 -3.48
C ILE A 42 -18.32 -19.87 -4.78
N TYR A 43 -17.96 -20.56 -5.86
CA TYR A 43 -18.52 -20.29 -7.17
C TYR A 43 -19.84 -21.06 -7.46
N ASN A 44 -20.02 -22.23 -6.87
CA ASN A 44 -21.15 -23.11 -7.18
C ASN A 44 -22.06 -23.39 -5.98
N GLY A 45 -21.66 -22.98 -4.75
CA GLY A 45 -22.41 -23.23 -3.53
C GLY A 45 -23.61 -22.32 -3.28
N GLY A 46 -23.89 -21.37 -4.19
CA GLY A 46 -25.02 -20.44 -4.05
C GLY A 46 -24.90 -19.44 -2.91
N LEU A 47 -23.68 -19.11 -2.52
CA LEU A 47 -23.39 -18.18 -1.41
C LEU A 47 -23.88 -16.77 -1.70
N ARG A 48 -24.36 -16.09 -0.66
CA ARG A 48 -24.61 -14.64 -0.66
C ARG A 48 -23.55 -13.96 0.19
N ILE A 49 -22.72 -13.14 -0.44
CA ILE A 49 -21.61 -12.45 0.21
C ILE A 49 -22.04 -11.01 0.47
N TYR A 50 -22.02 -10.59 1.73
CA TYR A 50 -22.31 -9.23 2.15
C TYR A 50 -20.99 -8.56 2.54
N ALA A 51 -20.64 -7.50 1.84
CA ALA A 51 -19.41 -6.76 2.04
C ALA A 51 -19.70 -5.32 2.44
N ALA A 52 -18.76 -4.67 3.11
CA ALA A 52 -18.86 -3.28 3.50
C ALA A 52 -18.40 -2.31 2.39
N VAL A 53 -18.06 -2.82 1.20
CA VAL A 53 -17.60 -1.99 0.09
C VAL A 53 -18.57 -0.85 -0.20
N ASP A 54 -18.02 0.35 -0.35
CA ASP A 54 -18.74 1.48 -0.94
C ASP A 54 -18.34 1.56 -2.42
N PRO A 55 -19.27 1.28 -3.36
CA PRO A 55 -18.94 1.25 -4.78
C PRO A 55 -18.43 2.59 -5.32
N TYR A 56 -18.91 3.71 -4.78
CA TYR A 56 -18.44 5.02 -5.18
C TYR A 56 -17.00 5.26 -4.71
N LEU A 57 -16.70 4.99 -3.44
CA LEU A 57 -15.35 5.14 -2.90
C LEU A 57 -14.37 4.17 -3.58
N GLN A 58 -14.79 2.95 -3.88
CA GLN A 58 -13.95 1.99 -4.61
C GLN A 58 -13.63 2.50 -6.03
N SER A 59 -14.62 3.00 -6.75
CA SER A 59 -14.40 3.57 -8.08
C SER A 59 -13.48 4.80 -8.06
N GLN A 60 -13.63 5.69 -7.06
CA GLN A 60 -12.72 6.82 -6.88
C GLN A 60 -11.29 6.36 -6.56
N MET A 61 -11.14 5.34 -5.71
CA MET A 61 -9.85 4.73 -5.38
C MET A 61 -9.17 4.16 -6.63
N GLU A 62 -9.90 3.42 -7.46
CA GLU A 62 -9.38 2.85 -8.71
C GLU A 62 -8.96 3.93 -9.70
N THR A 63 -9.78 4.98 -9.86
CA THR A 63 -9.47 6.12 -10.72
C THR A 63 -8.20 6.85 -10.24
N MET A 64 -8.09 7.08 -8.94
CA MET A 64 -6.92 7.72 -8.34
C MET A 64 -5.66 6.87 -8.56
N MET A 65 -5.74 5.56 -8.34
CA MET A 65 -4.60 4.65 -8.49
C MET A 65 -4.20 4.46 -9.95
N LEU A 66 -5.16 4.48 -10.88
CA LEU A 66 -4.89 4.41 -12.32
C LEU A 66 -4.09 5.63 -12.80
N ASN A 67 -4.46 6.83 -12.34
CA ASN A 67 -3.87 8.11 -12.78
C ASN A 67 -2.79 8.63 -11.82
N ALA A 68 -2.31 7.79 -10.91
CA ALA A 68 -1.42 8.24 -9.82
C ALA A 68 -0.11 8.84 -10.31
N ASP A 69 0.47 8.34 -11.40
CA ASP A 69 1.75 8.80 -11.96
C ASP A 69 1.68 10.20 -12.55
N ASP A 70 0.58 10.53 -13.22
CA ASP A 70 0.48 11.77 -13.99
C ASP A 70 -0.03 12.92 -13.13
N GLN A 71 -0.91 12.63 -12.20
CA GLN A 71 -1.62 13.65 -11.43
C GLN A 71 -1.21 13.72 -9.96
N TYR A 72 -1.03 12.58 -9.30
CA TYR A 72 -0.82 12.54 -7.84
C TYR A 72 0.62 12.22 -7.44
N PHE A 73 1.36 11.47 -8.27
CA PHE A 73 2.72 11.03 -7.98
C PHE A 73 3.64 11.22 -9.20
N PRO A 74 3.93 12.47 -9.59
CA PRO A 74 4.67 12.75 -10.85
C PRO A 74 6.11 12.22 -10.87
N ALA A 75 6.66 11.83 -9.73
CA ALA A 75 8.02 11.28 -9.62
C ALA A 75 8.02 9.80 -9.17
N CYS A 76 7.05 9.01 -9.64
CA CYS A 76 6.87 7.63 -9.18
C CYS A 76 7.78 6.60 -9.86
N TRP A 77 8.80 7.01 -10.57
CA TRP A 77 9.77 6.13 -11.21
C TRP A 77 11.12 6.17 -10.49
N ARG A 78 11.77 5.02 -10.39
CA ARG A 78 13.16 4.92 -9.94
C ARG A 78 13.96 4.01 -10.85
N GLU A 79 15.25 4.28 -10.95
CA GLU A 79 16.21 3.44 -11.64
C GLU A 79 16.83 2.47 -10.64
N VAL A 80 16.88 1.20 -10.98
CA VAL A 80 17.45 0.13 -10.15
C VAL A 80 18.23 -0.85 -11.03
N ALA A 81 19.10 -1.62 -10.42
CA ALA A 81 19.73 -2.73 -11.12
C ALA A 81 18.71 -3.82 -11.46
N GLU A 82 18.80 -4.40 -12.65
CA GLU A 82 17.82 -5.39 -13.16
C GLU A 82 17.71 -6.64 -12.25
N ASN A 83 18.78 -6.99 -11.52
CA ASN A 83 18.79 -8.08 -10.57
C ASN A 83 18.11 -7.78 -9.22
N GLU A 84 17.70 -6.52 -8.97
CA GLU A 84 16.97 -6.10 -7.76
C GLU A 84 15.45 -6.23 -7.92
N VAL A 85 14.98 -6.56 -9.12
CA VAL A 85 13.56 -6.70 -9.44
C VAL A 85 13.26 -8.11 -9.95
N ALA A 86 11.97 -8.48 -10.00
CA ALA A 86 11.58 -9.76 -10.56
C ALA A 86 11.90 -9.82 -12.07
N SER A 87 12.20 -11.01 -12.54
CA SER A 87 12.56 -11.22 -13.96
C SER A 87 11.46 -10.70 -14.88
N GLY A 88 11.84 -9.77 -15.76
CA GLY A 88 10.91 -9.12 -16.70
C GLY A 88 10.18 -7.90 -16.13
N GLU A 89 10.43 -7.52 -14.88
CA GLU A 89 9.95 -6.24 -14.34
C GLU A 89 10.86 -5.09 -14.76
N GLY A 90 10.21 -3.94 -15.00
CA GLY A 90 10.88 -2.69 -15.33
C GLY A 90 11.15 -2.49 -16.82
N GLU A 91 11.29 -1.23 -17.18
CA GLU A 91 11.63 -0.80 -18.53
C GLU A 91 13.15 -0.70 -18.66
N PRO A 92 13.76 -1.37 -19.65
CA PRO A 92 15.19 -1.25 -19.90
C PRO A 92 15.66 0.18 -20.12
N LEU A 93 16.75 0.58 -19.48
CA LEU A 93 17.37 1.87 -19.67
C LEU A 93 18.52 1.80 -20.67
N TYR A 94 18.63 2.84 -21.50
CA TYR A 94 19.67 2.98 -22.52
C TYR A 94 20.36 4.34 -22.39
N ASN A 95 21.62 4.38 -22.74
CA ASN A 95 22.40 5.60 -22.90
C ASN A 95 22.06 6.32 -24.20
N GLU A 96 22.52 7.53 -24.38
CA GLU A 96 22.29 8.31 -25.60
C GLU A 96 22.89 7.67 -26.86
N ASP A 97 23.91 6.84 -26.71
CA ASP A 97 24.56 6.08 -27.80
C ASP A 97 23.82 4.77 -28.14
N GLY A 98 22.69 4.49 -27.48
CA GLY A 98 21.89 3.27 -27.67
C GLY A 98 22.39 2.04 -26.94
N SER A 99 23.52 2.12 -26.22
CA SER A 99 24.00 1.04 -25.36
C SER A 99 23.15 0.87 -24.12
N ARG A 100 23.11 -0.35 -23.54
CA ARG A 100 22.40 -0.64 -22.31
C ARG A 100 23.03 0.15 -21.14
N LYS A 101 22.22 0.90 -20.38
CA LYS A 101 22.68 1.56 -19.17
C LYS A 101 23.02 0.51 -18.11
N THR A 102 24.17 0.65 -17.46
CA THR A 102 24.61 -0.24 -16.36
C THR A 102 24.95 0.56 -15.12
N ASP A 103 24.90 -0.10 -13.96
CA ASP A 103 25.41 0.43 -12.71
C ASP A 103 26.96 0.42 -12.64
N SER A 104 27.52 0.81 -11.51
CA SER A 104 28.97 0.80 -11.27
C SER A 104 29.61 -0.61 -11.31
N ASN A 105 28.83 -1.65 -11.20
CA ASN A 105 29.25 -3.05 -11.22
C ASN A 105 29.07 -3.71 -12.60
N GLY A 106 28.57 -2.95 -13.58
CA GLY A 106 28.26 -3.45 -14.92
C GLY A 106 26.91 -4.17 -15.02
N THR A 107 26.07 -4.12 -13.99
CA THR A 107 24.73 -4.71 -14.01
C THR A 107 23.79 -3.85 -14.83
N PRO A 108 23.01 -4.42 -15.78
CA PRO A 108 22.00 -3.67 -16.51
C PRO A 108 21.01 -2.95 -15.59
N MET A 109 20.60 -1.77 -15.98
CA MET A 109 19.63 -0.97 -15.23
C MET A 109 18.27 -0.97 -15.89
N VAL A 110 17.24 -0.94 -15.05
CA VAL A 110 15.83 -0.79 -15.43
C VAL A 110 15.18 0.36 -14.69
N ARG A 111 14.16 0.94 -15.29
CA ARG A 111 13.28 1.90 -14.64
C ARG A 111 12.03 1.17 -14.16
N VAL A 112 11.77 1.23 -12.87
CA VAL A 112 10.59 0.62 -12.24
C VAL A 112 9.67 1.66 -11.65
N ARG A 113 8.38 1.39 -11.71
CA ARG A 113 7.39 2.25 -11.08
C ARG A 113 7.40 2.03 -9.57
N ILE A 114 7.53 3.10 -8.79
CA ILE A 114 7.31 3.08 -7.35
C ILE A 114 5.84 2.76 -7.12
N GLN A 115 5.57 1.79 -6.28
CA GLN A 115 4.22 1.35 -5.98
C GLN A 115 3.70 1.96 -4.68
N ALA A 116 2.38 2.15 -4.63
CA ALA A 116 1.66 2.54 -3.43
C ALA A 116 0.40 1.69 -3.29
N ALA A 117 -0.14 1.66 -2.08
CA ALA A 117 -1.42 1.06 -1.79
C ALA A 117 -2.18 1.95 -0.81
N ALA A 118 -3.51 1.88 -0.85
CA ALA A 118 -4.37 2.65 0.02
C ALA A 118 -5.58 1.84 0.47
N VAL A 119 -6.08 2.15 1.67
CA VAL A 119 -7.29 1.56 2.24
C VAL A 119 -8.15 2.68 2.80
N THR A 120 -9.42 2.67 2.47
CA THR A 120 -10.42 3.55 3.10
C THR A 120 -11.23 2.75 4.09
N MET A 121 -11.33 3.25 5.31
CA MET A 121 -12.08 2.62 6.41
C MET A 121 -13.04 3.64 7.03
N ASP A 122 -14.14 3.16 7.58
CA ASP A 122 -14.98 3.97 8.46
C ASP A 122 -14.53 3.90 9.93
N TYR A 123 -15.15 4.72 10.78
CA TYR A 123 -14.82 4.77 12.21
C TYR A 123 -15.18 3.49 12.99
N SER A 124 -15.95 2.58 12.41
CA SER A 124 -16.24 1.27 13.00
C SER A 124 -15.24 0.20 12.57
N GLY A 125 -14.24 0.55 11.76
CA GLY A 125 -13.20 -0.34 11.28
C GLY A 125 -13.59 -1.15 10.03
N ARG A 126 -14.73 -0.84 9.38
CA ARG A 126 -15.10 -1.52 8.14
C ARG A 126 -14.31 -0.95 6.98
N VAL A 127 -13.74 -1.83 6.17
CA VAL A 127 -13.02 -1.43 4.94
C VAL A 127 -14.04 -1.12 3.85
N LEU A 128 -14.00 0.09 3.32
CA LEU A 128 -14.94 0.59 2.31
C LEU A 128 -14.34 0.57 0.90
N ALA A 129 -13.02 0.74 0.77
CA ALA A 129 -12.33 0.69 -0.52
C ALA A 129 -10.88 0.22 -0.34
N VAL A 130 -10.33 -0.43 -1.37
CA VAL A 130 -8.95 -0.92 -1.41
C VAL A 130 -8.32 -0.64 -2.77
N GLY A 131 -7.16 0.02 -2.76
CA GLY A 131 -6.27 0.16 -3.90
C GLY A 131 -4.96 -0.57 -3.63
N GLY A 132 -4.72 -1.68 -4.30
CA GLY A 132 -3.58 -2.57 -4.04
C GLY A 132 -2.31 -2.26 -4.83
N GLY A 133 -2.35 -1.28 -5.73
CA GLY A 133 -1.20 -0.89 -6.56
C GLY A 133 -1.52 0.28 -7.46
N ILE A 134 -0.48 0.96 -7.94
CA ILE A 134 -0.57 2.03 -8.94
C ILE A 134 -0.63 1.44 -10.34
N GLY A 135 -1.45 2.02 -11.20
CA GLY A 135 -1.63 1.64 -12.59
C GLY A 135 -2.81 0.69 -12.81
N GLU A 136 -2.97 0.26 -14.04
CA GLU A 136 -4.06 -0.62 -14.44
C GLU A 136 -3.89 -2.03 -13.84
N LYS A 137 -4.95 -2.55 -13.24
CA LYS A 137 -5.02 -3.92 -12.80
C LYS A 137 -5.39 -4.82 -13.99
N THR A 138 -4.46 -5.63 -14.47
CA THR A 138 -4.59 -6.40 -15.72
C THR A 138 -5.07 -7.83 -15.54
N ALA A 139 -5.09 -8.35 -14.32
CA ALA A 139 -5.52 -9.72 -14.03
C ALA A 139 -6.16 -9.83 -12.63
N ASP A 140 -6.93 -10.89 -12.41
CA ASP A 140 -7.47 -11.23 -11.10
C ASP A 140 -6.36 -11.80 -10.20
N LEU A 141 -6.56 -11.65 -8.89
CA LEU A 141 -5.71 -12.20 -7.83
C LEU A 141 -4.23 -11.80 -7.92
N VAL A 142 -3.93 -10.66 -8.55
CA VAL A 142 -2.58 -10.07 -8.52
C VAL A 142 -2.24 -9.56 -7.12
N LEU A 143 -0.94 -9.33 -6.88
CA LEU A 143 -0.44 -8.85 -5.59
C LEU A 143 -1.19 -7.61 -5.11
N ASN A 144 -1.88 -7.74 -3.99
CA ASN A 144 -2.56 -6.65 -3.30
C ASN A 144 -1.64 -6.07 -2.21
N ARG A 145 -0.91 -5.00 -2.54
CA ARG A 145 0.08 -4.41 -1.61
C ARG A 145 -0.53 -3.82 -0.35
N ALA A 146 -1.83 -3.55 -0.36
CA ALA A 146 -2.53 -3.08 0.83
C ALA A 146 -2.66 -4.17 1.92
N ILE A 147 -2.62 -5.45 1.52
CA ILE A 147 -2.89 -6.60 2.39
C ILE A 147 -1.69 -7.55 2.43
N ASP A 148 -1.05 -7.81 1.28
CA ASP A 148 -0.09 -8.90 1.12
C ASP A 148 1.37 -8.43 1.21
N SER A 149 1.63 -7.13 1.40
CA SER A 149 2.98 -6.56 1.48
C SER A 149 3.29 -5.96 2.84
N PRO A 150 3.70 -6.75 3.84
CA PRO A 150 4.10 -6.24 5.14
C PRO A 150 5.27 -5.25 5.01
N ARG A 151 5.14 -4.10 5.67
CA ARG A 151 6.16 -3.04 5.69
C ARG A 151 6.36 -2.53 7.10
N GLN A 152 7.55 -1.99 7.37
CA GLN A 152 7.81 -1.27 8.60
C GLN A 152 6.94 -0.01 8.65
N THR A 153 6.20 0.15 9.74
CA THR A 153 5.29 1.28 9.94
C THR A 153 6.03 2.60 10.15
N GLY A 154 7.24 2.54 10.72
CA GLY A 154 8.00 3.73 11.05
C GLY A 154 7.18 4.67 11.94
N SER A 155 7.28 5.99 11.67
CA SER A 155 6.55 7.02 12.43
C SER A 155 5.03 6.99 12.30
N SER A 156 4.48 6.27 11.32
CA SER A 156 3.03 6.12 11.18
C SER A 156 2.41 5.27 12.30
N ALA A 157 3.22 4.54 13.07
CA ALA A 157 2.75 3.86 14.29
C ALA A 157 2.48 4.80 15.48
N LYS A 158 3.03 6.04 15.48
CA LYS A 158 2.94 6.96 16.62
C LYS A 158 1.51 7.26 17.09
N PRO A 159 0.53 7.50 16.20
CA PRO A 159 -0.83 7.73 16.63
C PRO A 159 -1.38 6.59 17.51
N ILE A 160 -1.13 5.35 17.12
CA ILE A 160 -1.65 4.16 17.82
C ILE A 160 -0.75 3.79 19.00
N ALA A 161 0.57 3.67 18.79
CA ALA A 161 1.48 3.12 19.79
C ALA A 161 1.88 4.12 20.90
N ALA A 162 1.82 5.42 20.63
CA ALA A 162 2.23 6.44 21.59
C ALA A 162 1.06 7.33 22.03
N TYR A 163 0.41 8.01 21.08
CA TYR A 163 -0.59 9.03 21.43
C TYR A 163 -1.90 8.45 21.95
N CYS A 164 -2.39 7.34 21.40
CA CYS A 164 -3.59 6.69 21.95
C CYS A 164 -3.38 6.25 23.39
N LEU A 165 -2.24 5.63 23.68
CA LEU A 165 -1.91 5.20 25.06
C LEU A 165 -1.74 6.38 26.00
N ALA A 166 -1.10 7.45 25.55
CA ALA A 166 -0.90 8.65 26.36
C ALA A 166 -2.23 9.38 26.66
N LEU A 167 -3.15 9.42 25.72
CA LEU A 167 -4.50 9.97 25.90
C LEU A 167 -5.33 9.09 26.82
N GLU A 168 -5.32 7.76 26.63
CA GLU A 168 -6.06 6.81 27.46
C GLU A 168 -5.62 6.88 28.93
N ASN A 169 -4.33 6.98 29.19
CA ASN A 169 -3.77 7.14 30.52
C ASN A 169 -3.82 8.57 31.04
N GLN A 170 -4.47 9.51 30.33
CA GLN A 170 -4.58 10.91 30.71
C GLN A 170 -3.24 11.64 30.92
N ALA A 171 -2.15 11.09 30.39
CA ALA A 171 -0.82 11.70 30.44
C ALA A 171 -0.72 12.95 29.54
N ILE A 172 -1.51 13.00 28.48
CA ILE A 172 -1.67 14.14 27.60
C ILE A 172 -3.16 14.34 27.25
N ASN A 173 -3.50 15.50 26.68
CA ASN A 173 -4.76 15.77 26.04
C ASN A 173 -4.49 16.45 24.69
N PHE A 174 -5.53 16.72 23.91
CA PHE A 174 -5.40 17.33 22.56
C PHE A 174 -4.78 18.73 22.56
N SER A 175 -4.70 19.39 23.70
CA SER A 175 -4.10 20.72 23.88
C SER A 175 -2.74 20.65 24.59
N SER A 176 -2.23 19.47 24.89
CA SER A 176 -0.95 19.33 25.58
C SER A 176 0.22 19.79 24.68
N LEU A 177 1.07 20.64 25.23
CA LEU A 177 2.33 21.03 24.62
C LEU A 177 3.41 20.06 25.10
N ILE A 178 4.05 19.40 24.15
CA ILE A 178 5.17 18.51 24.45
C ILE A 178 6.45 19.27 24.15
N PRO A 179 7.27 19.60 25.15
CA PRO A 179 8.55 20.25 24.91
C PRO A 179 9.49 19.30 24.15
N ASP A 180 10.18 19.82 23.16
CA ASP A 180 11.27 19.14 22.44
C ASP A 180 12.59 19.86 22.73
N PRO A 181 13.10 19.80 23.98
CA PRO A 181 14.37 20.45 24.30
C PRO A 181 15.53 19.71 23.65
N PRO A 182 16.63 20.42 23.37
CA PRO A 182 17.84 19.77 22.89
C PRO A 182 18.32 18.73 23.91
N PHE A 183 18.53 17.50 23.42
CA PHE A 183 19.08 16.44 24.24
C PHE A 183 20.61 16.45 24.14
N TYR A 184 21.28 16.62 25.27
CA TYR A 184 22.73 16.51 25.39
C TYR A 184 23.07 15.29 26.22
N THR A 185 23.90 14.39 25.69
CA THR A 185 24.54 13.36 26.51
C THR A 185 25.73 13.97 27.28
N ALA A 186 26.12 13.39 28.41
CA ALA A 186 27.25 13.88 29.18
C ALA A 186 28.61 13.86 28.41
N GLU A 187 28.64 13.12 27.32
CA GLU A 187 29.82 12.97 26.45
C GLU A 187 29.78 13.94 25.25
N ASP A 188 28.62 14.49 24.93
CA ASP A 188 28.46 15.46 23.85
C ASP A 188 28.72 16.87 24.33
N GLU A 189 30.00 17.23 24.48
CA GLU A 189 30.36 18.62 24.69
C GLU A 189 29.88 19.47 23.51
N LYS A 190 28.71 20.09 23.69
CA LYS A 190 28.29 21.38 23.10
C LYS A 190 28.58 21.61 21.60
N VAL A 191 28.30 20.66 20.75
CA VAL A 191 28.15 21.03 19.35
C VAL A 191 26.65 21.09 19.07
N PRO A 192 26.05 22.29 18.89
CA PRO A 192 24.73 22.38 18.34
C PRO A 192 24.78 21.76 16.95
N ASN A 193 24.30 20.55 16.82
CA ASN A 193 24.07 19.95 15.52
C ASN A 193 23.13 20.90 14.75
N GLU A 194 23.50 21.34 13.56
CA GLU A 194 22.69 22.25 12.72
C GLU A 194 21.25 21.69 12.54
N THR A 195 21.10 20.37 12.59
CA THR A 195 19.81 19.67 12.58
C THR A 195 18.99 19.96 13.84
N TYR A 196 19.64 20.18 14.97
CA TYR A 196 19.00 20.51 16.25
C TYR A 196 18.51 21.94 16.29
N VAL A 197 19.29 22.88 15.80
CA VAL A 197 18.92 24.30 15.71
C VAL A 197 17.70 24.49 14.81
N ARG A 198 17.60 23.71 13.73
CA ARG A 198 16.42 23.69 12.85
C ARG A 198 15.18 23.11 13.50
N ARG A 199 15.31 22.15 14.43
CA ARG A 199 14.18 21.55 15.17
C ARG A 199 13.66 22.40 16.32
N GLN A 200 14.44 23.35 16.83
CA GLN A 200 13.98 24.28 17.88
C GLN A 200 12.81 25.18 17.44
N GLY A 201 12.54 25.29 16.16
CA GLY A 201 11.38 26.00 15.63
C GLY A 201 10.16 25.12 15.35
N TRP A 202 10.24 23.81 15.63
CA TRP A 202 9.12 22.91 15.45
C TRP A 202 8.29 22.85 16.73
N ASN A 203 7.23 23.62 16.73
CA ASN A 203 6.15 23.42 17.70
C ASN A 203 5.31 22.21 17.26
N VAL A 204 4.75 21.50 18.20
CA VAL A 204 3.82 20.38 18.01
C VAL A 204 2.54 20.81 17.26
N ASN A 205 2.37 22.08 16.99
CA ASN A 205 1.25 22.70 16.27
C ASN A 205 1.48 22.89 14.76
N ASN A 206 2.55 22.32 14.20
CA ASN A 206 2.78 22.30 12.75
C ASN A 206 2.65 20.89 12.20
#